data_f8f7a34df3b5c8b0808a71837e681f8d
#
_entry.id   f8f7a34df3b5c8b0808a71837e681f8d
#
_cell.length_a   1.000
_cell.length_b   1.000
_cell.length_c   1.000
_cell.angle_alpha   90.00
_cell.angle_beta   90.00
_cell.angle_gamma   90.00
#
_symmetry.space_group_name_H-M   'P 1'
#
loop_
_entity.id
_entity.type
_entity.pdbx_description
1 polymer ?
#
loop_
_entity_poly.entity_id
_entity_poly.type
_entity_poly.pdbx_seq_one_letter_code
_entity_poly.pdbx_strand_id
1 'polypeptide(L)'
;MRLPNLLATSRGRLTAFFFLYVTEGIPLGFAAIAVATQLRRQDVGPAAIGAFVGSFYLPWAFKWAFGPFIDVFASERLGRRRGWIIVTQVLMAMTLLSTVLLKLPEQLALFTAVLLVHNTFGAMQDVAIDALAVNTLAEHERGLANGLMFAGAAIGQALGGSGVLFLSGVTGFQPTFFFVAGSILAVTLFVALPMREATPTARARAEGPSRWQVASAQMRHFAVEAFRSFLGTRGAFVGLAFALLPSGAMCLGLALQSNLAVELGLDDDQVALLNLWSSVISAGFMVLGGYLSDRYGRRRTLAVYIAAMSLPVLYLMALLQQYGWVMPVPQGGANPVVAPSALVLALWIATLAYAVAQGLMYGTRSAIFMDVTNPAVAATQFTAYMALLNLGIAYSATWQGIAIEAIGYPKTMLIDALFGLVCLLLLPWLRAVRGNVPDGGAPRRARASAAVLGLACIAWLPYRLHSGALGAAAPIFETVFTVVFVASALFLLAGGAVLERAPRAWVRAATWMALLLLALYARRWMDLLSPPLADGAALAVLVLPPAAGVLLLALAAQGWRELAAVDTQPAAAARAGAVAQ
;
A
#
# COMPACT_ATOMS: atom_id res chain seq x y z
N MET A 1 25.99 -30.12 -11.58
CA MET A 1 25.84 -29.08 -12.60
C MET A 1 25.66 -27.74 -11.92
N ARG A 2 26.49 -26.74 -12.21
CA ARG A 2 26.24 -25.37 -11.70
C ARG A 2 25.22 -24.71 -12.62
N LEU A 3 24.05 -24.35 -12.09
CA LEU A 3 23.02 -23.60 -12.82
C LEU A 3 23.62 -22.29 -13.38
N PRO A 4 23.28 -21.89 -14.63
CA PRO A 4 23.77 -20.67 -15.22
C PRO A 4 23.32 -19.46 -14.40
N ASN A 5 24.18 -18.42 -14.30
CA ASN A 5 23.81 -17.19 -13.61
C ASN A 5 22.76 -16.43 -14.44
N LEU A 6 21.52 -16.34 -13.93
CA LEU A 6 20.42 -15.64 -14.61
C LEU A 6 20.71 -14.13 -14.79
N LEU A 7 21.48 -13.51 -13.91
CA LEU A 7 21.81 -12.08 -14.02
C LEU A 7 22.88 -11.77 -15.08
N ALA A 8 23.55 -12.80 -15.62
CA ALA A 8 24.64 -12.61 -16.59
C ALA A 8 24.16 -12.16 -18.00
N THR A 9 22.92 -12.47 -18.36
CA THR A 9 22.38 -12.16 -19.69
C THR A 9 21.13 -11.30 -19.58
N SER A 10 20.83 -10.48 -20.61
CA SER A 10 19.61 -9.65 -20.66
C SER A 10 18.34 -10.50 -20.52
N ARG A 11 18.21 -11.60 -21.29
CA ARG A 11 17.07 -12.52 -21.20
C ARG A 11 16.94 -13.14 -19.81
N GLY A 12 18.06 -13.55 -19.21
CA GLY A 12 18.09 -14.10 -17.87
C GLY A 12 17.62 -13.09 -16.81
N ARG A 13 18.08 -11.82 -16.88
CA ARG A 13 17.64 -10.75 -16.00
C ARG A 13 16.14 -10.51 -16.12
N LEU A 14 15.63 -10.33 -17.34
CA LEU A 14 14.22 -10.09 -17.60
C LEU A 14 13.34 -11.23 -17.06
N THR A 15 13.74 -12.50 -17.31
CA THR A 15 13.04 -13.68 -16.79
C THR A 15 13.10 -13.73 -15.26
N ALA A 16 14.25 -13.45 -14.66
CA ALA A 16 14.38 -13.45 -13.21
C ALA A 16 13.47 -12.41 -12.55
N PHE A 17 13.47 -11.16 -13.02
CA PHE A 17 12.62 -10.12 -12.47
C PHE A 17 11.13 -10.39 -12.67
N PHE A 18 10.73 -10.97 -13.80
CA PHE A 18 9.36 -11.42 -14.03
C PHE A 18 8.91 -12.41 -12.94
N PHE A 19 9.67 -13.49 -12.72
CA PHE A 19 9.29 -14.51 -11.73
C PHE A 19 9.41 -14.03 -10.28
N LEU A 20 10.35 -13.14 -9.97
CA LEU A 20 10.42 -12.53 -8.65
C LEU A 20 9.15 -11.74 -8.33
N TYR A 21 8.60 -11.01 -9.29
CA TYR A 21 7.33 -10.29 -9.11
C TYR A 21 6.11 -11.22 -9.12
N VAL A 22 6.18 -12.39 -9.75
CA VAL A 22 5.15 -13.42 -9.56
C VAL A 22 5.01 -13.79 -8.07
N THR A 23 6.14 -13.89 -7.32
CA THR A 23 6.08 -14.18 -5.87
C THR A 23 5.52 -13.04 -5.02
N GLU A 24 5.41 -11.84 -5.53
CA GLU A 24 4.71 -10.73 -4.87
C GLU A 24 3.19 -10.81 -5.10
N GLY A 25 2.81 -11.14 -6.33
CA GLY A 25 1.41 -11.24 -6.71
C GLY A 25 0.68 -12.42 -6.07
N ILE A 26 1.33 -13.59 -5.94
CA ILE A 26 0.70 -14.80 -5.40
C ILE A 26 0.07 -14.59 -4.02
N PRO A 27 0.78 -14.06 -2.99
CA PRO A 27 0.18 -13.84 -1.68
C PRO A 27 -0.94 -12.80 -1.70
N LEU A 28 -0.83 -11.79 -2.57
CA LEU A 28 -1.87 -10.77 -2.73
C LEU A 28 -3.16 -11.39 -3.27
N GLY A 29 -3.07 -12.17 -4.34
CA GLY A 29 -4.24 -12.88 -4.90
C GLY A 29 -4.82 -13.87 -3.90
N PHE A 30 -3.98 -14.61 -3.18
CA PHE A 30 -4.40 -15.54 -2.15
C PHE A 30 -5.20 -14.84 -1.05
N ALA A 31 -4.68 -13.76 -0.47
CA ALA A 31 -5.34 -13.06 0.63
C ALA A 31 -6.59 -12.27 0.17
N ALA A 32 -6.45 -11.45 -0.88
CA ALA A 32 -7.49 -10.51 -1.28
C ALA A 32 -8.63 -11.15 -2.09
N ILE A 33 -8.39 -12.32 -2.70
CA ILE A 33 -9.39 -13.02 -3.52
C ILE A 33 -9.76 -14.35 -2.87
N ALA A 34 -8.85 -15.31 -2.78
CA ALA A 34 -9.21 -16.67 -2.37
C ALA A 34 -9.64 -16.73 -0.89
N VAL A 35 -8.84 -16.19 0.05
CA VAL A 35 -9.20 -16.18 1.48
C VAL A 35 -10.41 -15.30 1.72
N ALA A 36 -10.49 -14.12 1.11
CA ALA A 36 -11.65 -13.23 1.26
C ALA A 36 -12.96 -13.91 0.81
N THR A 37 -12.94 -14.62 -0.33
CA THR A 37 -14.07 -15.42 -0.83
C THR A 37 -14.43 -16.52 0.16
N GLN A 38 -13.45 -17.28 0.64
CA GLN A 38 -13.65 -18.36 1.60
C GLN A 38 -14.24 -17.86 2.93
N LEU A 39 -13.74 -16.73 3.46
CA LEU A 39 -14.27 -16.11 4.66
C LEU A 39 -15.73 -15.69 4.50
N ARG A 40 -16.07 -15.12 3.32
CA ARG A 40 -17.46 -14.72 3.05
C ARG A 40 -18.40 -15.92 2.98
N ARG A 41 -17.95 -17.05 2.40
CA ARG A 41 -18.70 -18.32 2.39
C ARG A 41 -18.95 -18.90 3.78
N GLN A 42 -18.05 -18.58 4.72
CA GLN A 42 -18.17 -18.94 6.14
C GLN A 42 -18.93 -17.88 6.96
N ASP A 43 -19.69 -17.00 6.29
CA ASP A 43 -20.52 -15.96 6.87
C ASP A 43 -19.77 -14.90 7.70
N VAL A 44 -18.47 -14.72 7.43
CA VAL A 44 -17.71 -13.61 8.00
C VAL A 44 -18.21 -12.29 7.42
N GLY A 45 -18.48 -11.31 8.29
CA GLY A 45 -18.99 -10.00 7.89
C GLY A 45 -18.01 -9.19 7.03
N PRO A 46 -18.54 -8.33 6.14
CA PRO A 46 -17.72 -7.46 5.28
C PRO A 46 -16.73 -6.57 6.01
N ALA A 47 -17.04 -6.12 7.24
CA ALA A 47 -16.13 -5.31 8.05
C ALA A 47 -14.86 -6.09 8.43
N ALA A 48 -14.99 -7.33 8.89
CA ALA A 48 -13.86 -8.18 9.25
C ALA A 48 -13.02 -8.55 8.02
N ILE A 49 -13.67 -8.86 6.89
CA ILE A 49 -12.99 -9.16 5.62
C ILE A 49 -12.28 -7.90 5.10
N GLY A 50 -12.90 -6.73 5.14
CA GLY A 50 -12.30 -5.47 4.76
C GLY A 50 -11.07 -5.11 5.62
N ALA A 51 -11.15 -5.32 6.93
CA ALA A 51 -10.03 -5.15 7.85
C ALA A 51 -8.89 -6.14 7.56
N PHE A 52 -9.21 -7.41 7.31
CA PHE A 52 -8.25 -8.44 6.92
C PHE A 52 -7.50 -8.06 5.63
N VAL A 53 -8.23 -7.75 4.56
CA VAL A 53 -7.63 -7.35 3.27
C VAL A 53 -6.85 -6.04 3.42
N GLY A 54 -7.37 -5.06 4.16
CA GLY A 54 -6.69 -3.81 4.42
C GLY A 54 -5.39 -3.99 5.20
N SER A 55 -5.36 -4.91 6.18
CA SER A 55 -4.16 -5.23 6.96
C SER A 55 -3.03 -5.79 6.09
N PHE A 56 -3.38 -6.50 5.01
CA PHE A 56 -2.43 -7.06 4.07
C PHE A 56 -1.59 -5.97 3.37
N TYR A 57 -2.17 -4.81 3.08
CA TYR A 57 -1.46 -3.68 2.44
C TYR A 57 -0.63 -2.84 3.43
N LEU A 58 -0.80 -3.05 4.73
CA LEU A 58 -0.17 -2.21 5.74
C LEU A 58 1.37 -2.25 5.73
N PRO A 59 2.06 -3.41 5.64
CA PRO A 59 3.51 -3.46 5.55
C PRO A 59 4.06 -2.71 4.33
N TRP A 60 3.33 -2.73 3.21
CA TRP A 60 3.70 -2.03 1.99
C TRP A 60 3.61 -0.50 2.14
N ALA A 61 2.74 -0.01 3.01
CA ALA A 61 2.68 1.41 3.36
C ALA A 61 3.93 1.90 4.11
N PHE A 62 4.68 0.99 4.73
CA PHE A 62 5.90 1.26 5.47
C PHE A 62 7.17 0.71 4.80
N LYS A 63 7.09 0.23 3.55
CA LYS A 63 8.23 -0.39 2.85
C LYS A 63 9.48 0.50 2.76
N TRP A 64 9.30 1.82 2.77
CA TRP A 64 10.39 2.78 2.80
C TRP A 64 11.36 2.60 3.99
N ALA A 65 10.88 2.07 5.12
CA ALA A 65 11.70 1.84 6.30
C ALA A 65 12.64 0.63 6.15
N PHE A 66 12.34 -0.29 5.24
CA PHE A 66 13.14 -1.51 5.06
C PHE A 66 14.40 -1.28 4.21
N GLY A 67 14.45 -0.24 3.38
CA GLY A 67 15.60 0.04 2.51
C GLY A 67 16.92 0.14 3.26
N PRO A 68 17.07 1.05 4.24
CA PRO A 68 18.29 1.17 5.04
C PRO A 68 18.65 -0.10 5.79
N PHE A 69 17.65 -0.84 6.26
CA PHE A 69 17.85 -2.12 6.95
C PHE A 69 18.46 -3.17 6.01
N ILE A 70 17.90 -3.32 4.82
CA ILE A 70 18.38 -4.24 3.77
C ILE A 70 19.79 -3.86 3.30
N ASP A 71 20.08 -2.57 3.23
CA ASP A 71 21.40 -2.08 2.81
C ASP A 71 22.50 -2.39 3.81
N VAL A 72 22.21 -2.25 5.10
CA VAL A 72 23.20 -2.41 6.17
C VAL A 72 23.41 -3.88 6.55
N PHE A 73 22.33 -4.67 6.63
CA PHE A 73 22.37 -6.08 7.05
C PHE A 73 22.50 -7.04 5.86
N ALA A 74 23.31 -6.68 4.88
CA ALA A 74 23.55 -7.51 3.70
C ALA A 74 24.48 -8.69 4.00
N SER A 75 24.22 -9.84 3.36
CA SER A 75 25.08 -11.03 3.43
C SER A 75 26.10 -11.03 2.29
N GLU A 76 27.39 -11.08 2.61
CA GLU A 76 28.44 -11.22 1.61
C GLU A 76 28.48 -12.63 0.99
N ARG A 77 28.04 -13.66 1.73
CA ARG A 77 28.06 -15.05 1.26
C ARG A 77 26.92 -15.38 0.31
N LEU A 78 25.72 -14.88 0.61
CA LEU A 78 24.51 -15.15 -0.18
C LEU A 78 24.29 -14.11 -1.29
N GLY A 79 25.04 -13.01 -1.30
CA GLY A 79 24.78 -11.82 -2.11
C GLY A 79 24.02 -10.75 -1.32
N ARG A 80 24.25 -9.49 -1.64
CA ARG A 80 23.71 -8.38 -0.83
C ARG A 80 22.19 -8.32 -0.90
N ARG A 81 21.63 -8.36 -2.11
CA ARG A 81 20.16 -8.31 -2.35
C ARG A 81 19.56 -9.70 -2.49
N ARG A 82 20.25 -10.57 -3.23
CA ARG A 82 19.86 -11.98 -3.39
C ARG A 82 19.67 -12.69 -2.07
N GLY A 83 20.57 -12.46 -1.10
CA GLY A 83 20.47 -13.04 0.25
C GLY A 83 19.14 -12.67 0.94
N TRP A 84 18.74 -11.41 0.86
CA TRP A 84 17.45 -10.94 1.37
C TRP A 84 16.27 -11.57 0.64
N ILE A 85 16.30 -11.64 -0.70
CA ILE A 85 15.25 -12.26 -1.51
C ILE A 85 15.05 -13.72 -1.09
N ILE A 86 16.13 -14.50 -0.98
CA ILE A 86 16.05 -15.92 -0.56
C ILE A 86 15.49 -16.06 0.85
N VAL A 87 16.03 -15.30 1.81
CA VAL A 87 15.61 -15.40 3.22
C VAL A 87 14.14 -14.98 3.37
N THR A 88 13.72 -13.88 2.76
CA THR A 88 12.34 -13.42 2.85
C THR A 88 11.36 -14.38 2.18
N GLN A 89 11.67 -14.96 1.02
CA GLN A 89 10.83 -15.98 0.38
C GLN A 89 10.68 -17.24 1.23
N VAL A 90 11.75 -17.71 1.86
CA VAL A 90 11.68 -18.84 2.78
C VAL A 90 10.82 -18.50 4.01
N LEU A 91 11.00 -17.32 4.60
CA LEU A 91 10.19 -16.86 5.72
C LEU A 91 8.71 -16.66 5.33
N MET A 92 8.44 -16.18 4.12
CA MET A 92 7.08 -16.11 3.58
C MET A 92 6.44 -17.50 3.47
N ALA A 93 7.15 -18.47 2.91
CA ALA A 93 6.66 -19.85 2.82
C ALA A 93 6.43 -20.46 4.22
N MET A 94 7.36 -20.27 5.15
CA MET A 94 7.25 -20.79 6.53
C MET A 94 6.07 -20.17 7.28
N THR A 95 5.91 -18.85 7.24
CA THR A 95 4.79 -18.15 7.90
C THR A 95 3.45 -18.57 7.29
N LEU A 96 3.37 -18.74 5.98
CA LEU A 96 2.15 -19.22 5.34
C LEU A 96 1.83 -20.67 5.76
N LEU A 97 2.81 -21.56 5.74
CA LEU A 97 2.64 -22.97 6.15
C LEU A 97 2.27 -23.09 7.64
N SER A 98 2.73 -22.19 8.50
CA SER A 98 2.32 -22.18 9.91
C SER A 98 0.82 -21.90 10.11
N THR A 99 0.14 -21.32 9.12
CA THR A 99 -1.29 -21.03 9.19
C THR A 99 -2.18 -22.17 8.69
N VAL A 100 -1.63 -23.23 8.08
CA VAL A 100 -2.41 -24.36 7.51
C VAL A 100 -3.33 -25.04 8.54
N LEU A 101 -2.91 -25.11 9.80
CA LEU A 101 -3.66 -25.77 10.87
C LEU A 101 -4.67 -24.83 11.55
N LEU A 102 -4.68 -23.55 11.21
CA LEU A 102 -5.59 -22.59 11.79
C LEU A 102 -7.01 -22.82 11.24
N LYS A 103 -7.97 -22.83 12.16
CA LYS A 103 -9.39 -22.97 11.80
C LYS A 103 -9.97 -21.59 11.49
N LEU A 104 -10.42 -21.40 10.27
CA LEU A 104 -11.16 -20.21 9.84
C LEU A 104 -12.66 -20.53 9.89
N PRO A 105 -13.50 -19.57 10.37
CA PRO A 105 -13.17 -18.19 10.73
C PRO A 105 -12.74 -17.99 12.20
N GLU A 106 -12.82 -18.97 13.08
CA GLU A 106 -12.67 -18.81 14.55
C GLU A 106 -11.31 -18.21 14.95
N GLN A 107 -10.25 -18.50 14.18
CA GLN A 107 -8.89 -18.02 14.43
C GLN A 107 -8.45 -16.93 13.47
N LEU A 108 -9.41 -16.18 12.90
CA LEU A 108 -9.12 -15.12 11.91
C LEU A 108 -8.14 -14.07 12.43
N ALA A 109 -8.22 -13.68 13.71
CA ALA A 109 -7.31 -12.71 14.30
C ALA A 109 -5.85 -13.21 14.29
N LEU A 110 -5.62 -14.45 14.70
CA LEU A 110 -4.29 -15.06 14.68
C LEU A 110 -3.79 -15.23 13.23
N PHE A 111 -4.66 -15.71 12.35
CA PHE A 111 -4.36 -15.83 10.92
C PHE A 111 -3.92 -14.49 10.31
N THR A 112 -4.67 -13.42 10.58
CA THR A 112 -4.34 -12.07 10.13
C THR A 112 -3.00 -11.58 10.69
N ALA A 113 -2.73 -11.82 11.97
CA ALA A 113 -1.46 -11.45 12.60
C ALA A 113 -0.27 -12.16 11.94
N VAL A 114 -0.38 -13.46 11.66
CA VAL A 114 0.68 -14.22 10.97
C VAL A 114 0.83 -13.76 9.53
N LEU A 115 -0.27 -13.48 8.81
CA LEU A 115 -0.20 -12.92 7.45
C LEU A 115 0.36 -11.50 7.42
N LEU A 116 0.17 -10.69 8.45
CA LEU A 116 0.82 -9.40 8.58
C LEU A 116 2.35 -9.55 8.63
N VAL A 117 2.84 -10.54 9.42
CA VAL A 117 4.27 -10.88 9.46
C VAL A 117 4.75 -11.43 8.12
N HIS A 118 3.99 -12.34 7.50
CA HIS A 118 4.26 -12.85 6.15
C HIS A 118 4.43 -11.71 5.15
N ASN A 119 3.52 -10.78 5.14
CA ASN A 119 3.51 -9.68 4.18
C ASN A 119 4.57 -8.60 4.50
N THR A 120 5.04 -8.52 5.74
CA THR A 120 6.23 -7.73 6.08
C THR A 120 7.46 -8.31 5.38
N PHE A 121 7.62 -9.63 5.34
CA PHE A 121 8.68 -10.27 4.55
C PHE A 121 8.47 -10.05 3.03
N GLY A 122 7.22 -10.05 2.55
CA GLY A 122 6.90 -9.70 1.16
C GLY A 122 7.33 -8.28 0.79
N ALA A 123 7.03 -7.29 1.64
CA ALA A 123 7.45 -5.91 1.45
C ALA A 123 8.98 -5.72 1.53
N MET A 124 9.66 -6.47 2.39
CA MET A 124 11.14 -6.51 2.44
C MET A 124 11.73 -7.15 1.17
N GLN A 125 11.09 -8.21 0.67
CA GLN A 125 11.47 -8.86 -0.59
C GLN A 125 11.40 -7.87 -1.75
N ASP A 126 10.29 -7.15 -1.90
CA ASP A 126 10.07 -6.15 -2.95
C ASP A 126 11.17 -5.08 -2.95
N VAL A 127 11.48 -4.50 -1.79
CA VAL A 127 12.58 -3.53 -1.67
C VAL A 127 13.92 -4.14 -2.10
N ALA A 128 14.19 -5.40 -1.79
CA ALA A 128 15.42 -6.08 -2.19
C ALA A 128 15.45 -6.36 -3.70
N ILE A 129 14.31 -6.72 -4.31
CA ILE A 129 14.18 -6.94 -5.76
C ILE A 129 14.36 -5.61 -6.50
N ASP A 130 13.69 -4.54 -6.07
CA ASP A 130 13.81 -3.21 -6.66
C ASP A 130 15.26 -2.71 -6.62
N ALA A 131 15.93 -2.86 -5.47
CA ALA A 131 17.34 -2.51 -5.34
C ALA A 131 18.25 -3.39 -6.22
N LEU A 132 17.94 -4.67 -6.40
CA LEU A 132 18.66 -5.55 -7.32
C LEU A 132 18.45 -5.11 -8.77
N ALA A 133 17.22 -4.77 -9.16
CA ALA A 133 16.88 -4.31 -10.50
C ALA A 133 17.65 -3.03 -10.88
N VAL A 134 17.65 -2.03 -9.98
CA VAL A 134 18.37 -0.77 -10.20
C VAL A 134 19.88 -1.00 -10.42
N ASN A 135 20.48 -1.97 -9.70
CA ASN A 135 21.91 -2.24 -9.75
C ASN A 135 22.34 -3.18 -10.89
N THR A 136 21.41 -3.92 -11.51
CA THR A 136 21.76 -4.96 -12.50
C THR A 136 21.19 -4.70 -13.88
N LEU A 137 20.09 -3.96 -14.01
CA LEU A 137 19.47 -3.65 -15.30
C LEU A 137 20.20 -2.51 -16.01
N ALA A 138 20.56 -2.76 -17.26
CA ALA A 138 21.06 -1.71 -18.14
C ALA A 138 19.95 -0.67 -18.41
N GLU A 139 20.32 0.58 -18.66
CA GLU A 139 19.38 1.69 -18.85
C GLU A 139 18.32 1.40 -19.93
N HIS A 140 18.74 0.82 -21.05
CA HIS A 140 17.86 0.46 -22.16
C HIS A 140 16.92 -0.74 -21.87
N GLU A 141 17.18 -1.53 -20.81
CA GLU A 141 16.36 -2.68 -20.41
C GLU A 141 15.29 -2.31 -19.38
N ARG A 142 15.45 -1.18 -18.68
CA ARG A 142 14.62 -0.82 -17.52
C ARG A 142 13.12 -0.72 -17.85
N GLY A 143 12.77 -0.15 -19.00
CA GLY A 143 11.37 -0.03 -19.41
C GLY A 143 10.70 -1.38 -19.61
N LEU A 144 11.36 -2.27 -20.39
CA LEU A 144 10.86 -3.63 -20.62
C LEU A 144 10.83 -4.45 -19.33
N ALA A 145 11.86 -4.34 -18.49
CA ALA A 145 11.95 -5.04 -17.23
C ALA A 145 10.80 -4.66 -16.29
N ASN A 146 10.50 -3.36 -16.13
CA ASN A 146 9.36 -2.90 -15.35
C ASN A 146 8.03 -3.44 -15.87
N GLY A 147 7.83 -3.41 -17.18
CA GLY A 147 6.63 -3.99 -17.80
C GLY A 147 6.47 -5.49 -17.48
N LEU A 148 7.56 -6.26 -17.54
CA LEU A 148 7.57 -7.68 -17.20
C LEU A 148 7.38 -7.93 -15.69
N MET A 149 7.94 -7.09 -14.83
CA MET A 149 7.74 -7.14 -13.39
C MET A 149 6.26 -6.98 -13.04
N PHE A 150 5.59 -5.94 -13.53
CA PHE A 150 4.14 -5.75 -13.30
C PHE A 150 3.28 -6.86 -13.92
N ALA A 151 3.65 -7.37 -15.11
CA ALA A 151 2.98 -8.54 -15.69
C ALA A 151 3.17 -9.78 -14.82
N GLY A 152 4.36 -9.97 -14.24
CA GLY A 152 4.63 -11.04 -13.27
C GLY A 152 3.74 -10.94 -12.03
N ALA A 153 3.61 -9.73 -11.45
CA ALA A 153 2.73 -9.50 -10.30
C ALA A 153 1.25 -9.81 -10.63
N ALA A 154 0.76 -9.38 -11.80
CA ALA A 154 -0.60 -9.66 -12.24
C ALA A 154 -0.85 -11.17 -12.44
N ILE A 155 0.09 -11.90 -13.06
CA ILE A 155 0.02 -13.35 -13.20
C ILE A 155 0.09 -14.03 -11.84
N GLY A 156 0.97 -13.55 -10.94
CA GLY A 156 1.05 -14.03 -9.56
C GLY A 156 -0.29 -13.87 -8.83
N GLN A 157 -0.92 -12.71 -8.98
CA GLN A 157 -2.24 -12.45 -8.38
C GLN A 157 -3.32 -13.38 -8.94
N ALA A 158 -3.31 -13.65 -10.25
CA ALA A 158 -4.23 -14.62 -10.85
C ALA A 158 -3.97 -16.04 -10.33
N LEU A 159 -2.71 -16.45 -10.18
CA LEU A 159 -2.35 -17.77 -9.63
C LEU A 159 -2.78 -17.92 -8.17
N GLY A 160 -2.51 -16.90 -7.34
CA GLY A 160 -2.85 -16.92 -5.90
C GLY A 160 -4.35 -16.74 -5.63
N GLY A 161 -5.07 -16.03 -6.48
CA GLY A 161 -6.52 -15.84 -6.39
C GLY A 161 -7.28 -16.93 -7.15
N SER A 162 -7.38 -16.76 -8.44
CA SER A 162 -8.16 -17.65 -9.31
C SER A 162 -7.63 -19.09 -9.32
N GLY A 163 -6.29 -19.25 -9.41
CA GLY A 163 -5.68 -20.59 -9.40
C GLY A 163 -5.94 -21.35 -8.11
N VAL A 164 -5.91 -20.66 -6.97
CA VAL A 164 -6.24 -21.24 -5.66
C VAL A 164 -7.72 -21.61 -5.58
N LEU A 165 -8.64 -20.77 -6.07
CA LEU A 165 -10.07 -21.08 -6.07
C LEU A 165 -10.39 -22.30 -6.94
N PHE A 166 -9.84 -22.40 -8.15
CA PHE A 166 -9.98 -23.59 -9.00
C PHE A 166 -9.43 -24.84 -8.32
N LEU A 167 -8.24 -24.72 -7.71
CA LEU A 167 -7.63 -25.85 -7.02
C LEU A 167 -8.45 -26.27 -5.80
N SER A 168 -9.00 -25.30 -5.05
CA SER A 168 -9.80 -25.58 -3.85
C SER A 168 -11.08 -26.35 -4.14
N GLY A 169 -11.66 -26.19 -5.34
CA GLY A 169 -12.82 -26.96 -5.79
C GLY A 169 -12.54 -28.46 -5.93
N VAL A 170 -11.28 -28.85 -6.17
CA VAL A 170 -10.88 -30.25 -6.36
C VAL A 170 -10.25 -30.82 -5.06
N THR A 171 -9.41 -30.04 -4.38
CA THR A 171 -8.59 -30.52 -3.26
C THR A 171 -9.09 -30.08 -1.87
N GLY A 172 -10.04 -29.16 -1.83
CA GLY A 172 -10.39 -28.41 -0.64
C GLY A 172 -9.44 -27.22 -0.43
N PHE A 173 -9.81 -26.33 0.52
CA PHE A 173 -9.10 -25.05 0.69
C PHE A 173 -7.72 -25.20 1.37
N GLN A 174 -7.60 -26.06 2.39
CA GLN A 174 -6.34 -26.22 3.14
C GLN A 174 -5.13 -26.66 2.30
N PRO A 175 -5.23 -27.64 1.37
CA PRO A 175 -4.11 -28.02 0.51
C PRO A 175 -3.57 -26.88 -0.37
N THR A 176 -4.35 -25.85 -0.63
CA THR A 176 -3.93 -24.69 -1.46
C THR A 176 -2.82 -23.89 -0.80
N PHE A 177 -2.69 -23.91 0.52
CA PHE A 177 -1.56 -23.28 1.23
C PHE A 177 -0.22 -23.88 0.81
N PHE A 178 -0.17 -25.20 0.61
CA PHE A 178 1.04 -25.87 0.10
C PHE A 178 1.33 -25.47 -1.35
N PHE A 179 0.30 -25.28 -2.17
CA PHE A 179 0.45 -24.78 -3.53
C PHE A 179 1.06 -23.37 -3.55
N VAL A 180 0.55 -22.45 -2.73
CA VAL A 180 1.06 -21.08 -2.63
C VAL A 180 2.49 -21.05 -2.11
N ALA A 181 2.77 -21.74 -0.99
CA ALA A 181 4.11 -21.83 -0.43
C ALA A 181 5.09 -22.53 -1.39
N GLY A 182 4.66 -23.61 -2.03
CA GLY A 182 5.44 -24.35 -3.03
C GLY A 182 5.78 -23.49 -4.25
N SER A 183 4.85 -22.66 -4.71
CA SER A 183 5.07 -21.72 -5.83
C SER A 183 6.14 -20.68 -5.47
N ILE A 184 6.10 -20.11 -4.26
CA ILE A 184 7.13 -19.17 -3.78
C ILE A 184 8.48 -19.89 -3.71
N LEU A 185 8.53 -21.09 -3.10
CA LEU A 185 9.77 -21.87 -2.98
C LEU A 185 10.33 -22.34 -4.32
N ALA A 186 9.47 -22.63 -5.30
CA ALA A 186 9.90 -22.94 -6.66
C ALA A 186 10.66 -21.77 -7.30
N VAL A 187 10.15 -20.54 -7.15
CA VAL A 187 10.87 -19.34 -7.62
C VAL A 187 12.15 -19.14 -6.82
N THR A 188 12.15 -19.40 -5.51
CA THR A 188 13.39 -19.37 -4.72
C THR A 188 14.43 -20.33 -5.28
N LEU A 189 14.05 -21.58 -5.56
CA LEU A 189 14.95 -22.64 -6.00
C LEU A 189 15.44 -22.41 -7.45
N PHE A 190 14.53 -22.12 -8.38
CA PHE A 190 14.84 -22.07 -9.80
C PHE A 190 15.25 -20.68 -10.31
N VAL A 191 14.94 -19.62 -9.57
CA VAL A 191 15.25 -18.24 -9.97
C VAL A 191 16.21 -17.56 -8.98
N ALA A 192 15.85 -17.44 -7.68
CA ALA A 192 16.65 -16.69 -6.73
C ALA A 192 18.00 -17.36 -6.44
N LEU A 193 18.05 -18.69 -6.29
CA LEU A 193 19.30 -19.42 -6.05
C LEU A 193 20.29 -19.39 -7.24
N PRO A 194 19.86 -19.49 -8.52
CA PRO A 194 20.79 -19.36 -9.65
C PRO A 194 21.33 -17.96 -9.88
N MET A 195 20.65 -16.89 -9.41
CA MET A 195 21.16 -15.52 -9.54
C MET A 195 22.48 -15.35 -8.79
N ARG A 196 23.44 -14.62 -9.37
CA ARG A 196 24.69 -14.25 -8.71
C ARG A 196 24.95 -12.78 -8.95
N GLU A 197 24.96 -12.00 -7.88
CA GLU A 197 25.36 -10.60 -7.92
C GLU A 197 26.89 -10.50 -8.14
N ALA A 198 27.34 -9.41 -8.79
CA ALA A 198 28.75 -9.06 -8.83
C ALA A 198 29.25 -8.86 -7.38
N THR A 199 30.31 -9.56 -7.02
CA THR A 199 30.89 -9.47 -5.68
C THR A 199 31.48 -8.06 -5.52
N PRO A 200 31.02 -7.23 -4.58
CA PRO A 200 31.68 -5.97 -4.30
C PRO A 200 33.10 -6.27 -3.83
N THR A 201 34.08 -5.51 -4.32
CA THR A 201 35.44 -5.49 -3.77
C THR A 201 35.31 -5.32 -2.25
N ALA A 202 35.87 -6.27 -1.50
CA ALA A 202 35.81 -6.32 -0.06
C ALA A 202 36.24 -4.95 0.52
N ARG A 203 35.28 -4.17 1.01
CA ARG A 203 35.60 -3.00 1.81
C ARG A 203 36.20 -3.53 3.11
N ALA A 204 37.45 -3.15 3.35
CA ALA A 204 38.13 -3.42 4.60
C ALA A 204 37.17 -3.13 5.77
N ARG A 205 37.06 -4.09 6.69
CA ARG A 205 36.33 -3.92 7.97
C ARG A 205 37.05 -2.81 8.73
N ALA A 206 36.66 -1.56 8.52
CA ALA A 206 37.07 -0.47 9.38
C ALA A 206 36.32 -0.63 10.73
N GLU A 207 37.03 -0.48 11.82
CA GLU A 207 36.46 -0.24 13.15
C GLU A 207 35.57 1.00 13.06
N GLY A 208 34.26 0.80 13.00
CA GLY A 208 33.28 1.85 12.75
C GLY A 208 32.02 1.65 13.63
N PRO A 209 31.06 2.57 13.55
CA PRO A 209 29.83 2.49 14.33
C PRO A 209 29.09 1.17 14.09
N SER A 210 28.32 0.70 15.09
CA SER A 210 27.58 -0.55 14.99
C SER A 210 26.63 -0.51 13.78
N ARG A 211 26.34 -1.70 13.19
CA ARG A 211 25.42 -1.82 12.04
C ARG A 211 24.05 -1.19 12.33
N TRP A 212 23.56 -1.28 13.56
CA TRP A 212 22.32 -0.66 14.01
C TRP A 212 22.40 0.88 14.04
N GLN A 213 23.51 1.44 14.44
CA GLN A 213 23.72 2.90 14.40
C GLN A 213 23.76 3.40 12.95
N VAL A 214 24.39 2.67 12.05
CA VAL A 214 24.41 3.00 10.62
C VAL A 214 23.01 2.92 10.04
N ALA A 215 22.25 1.85 10.32
CA ALA A 215 20.88 1.69 9.83
C ALA A 215 19.95 2.78 10.35
N SER A 216 20.03 3.11 11.65
CA SER A 216 19.22 4.17 12.25
C SER A 216 19.56 5.57 11.71
N ALA A 217 20.84 5.84 11.45
CA ALA A 217 21.27 7.08 10.83
C ALA A 217 20.78 7.21 9.37
N GLN A 218 20.85 6.13 8.60
CA GLN A 218 20.32 6.10 7.24
C GLN A 218 18.80 6.24 7.20
N MET A 219 18.08 5.58 8.11
CA MET A 219 16.61 5.70 8.22
C MET A 219 16.21 7.13 8.59
N ARG A 220 16.93 7.75 9.55
CA ARG A 220 16.71 9.17 9.89
C ARG A 220 16.97 10.07 8.68
N HIS A 221 18.08 9.88 7.99
CA HIS A 221 18.42 10.66 6.80
C HIS A 221 17.34 10.52 5.72
N PHE A 222 16.90 9.30 5.44
CA PHE A 222 15.81 9.01 4.49
C PHE A 222 14.51 9.74 4.88
N ALA A 223 14.09 9.64 6.15
CA ALA A 223 12.86 10.28 6.63
C ALA A 223 12.96 11.82 6.52
N VAL A 224 14.11 12.40 6.84
CA VAL A 224 14.36 13.84 6.74
C VAL A 224 14.34 14.30 5.28
N GLU A 225 15.00 13.57 4.38
CA GLU A 225 15.01 13.91 2.96
C GLU A 225 13.61 13.79 2.33
N ALA A 226 12.87 12.72 2.64
CA ALA A 226 11.49 12.57 2.20
C ALA A 226 10.63 13.75 2.67
N PHE A 227 10.69 14.07 3.94
CA PHE A 227 9.93 15.18 4.53
C PHE A 227 10.27 16.53 3.85
N ARG A 228 11.57 16.83 3.68
CA ARG A 228 12.04 18.04 3.02
C ARG A 228 11.60 18.09 1.55
N SER A 229 11.74 16.99 0.83
CA SER A 229 11.39 16.91 -0.59
C SER A 229 9.89 17.13 -0.85
N PHE A 230 9.03 16.57 0.02
CA PHE A 230 7.58 16.77 -0.08
C PHE A 230 7.15 18.21 0.22
N LEU A 231 7.86 18.89 1.11
CA LEU A 231 7.56 20.28 1.45
C LEU A 231 8.26 21.28 0.53
N GLY A 232 9.31 20.87 -0.20
CA GLY A 232 10.17 21.72 -1.00
C GLY A 232 9.46 22.41 -2.16
N THR A 233 8.57 21.74 -2.85
CA THR A 233 7.82 22.29 -3.98
C THR A 233 6.31 22.11 -3.81
N ARG A 234 5.52 23.00 -4.45
CA ARG A 234 4.05 22.88 -4.42
C ARG A 234 3.59 21.58 -5.09
N GLY A 235 4.23 21.18 -6.20
CA GLY A 235 3.88 19.95 -6.91
C GLY A 235 4.10 18.69 -6.06
N ALA A 236 5.24 18.61 -5.36
CA ALA A 236 5.54 17.50 -4.46
C ALA A 236 4.56 17.43 -3.27
N PHE A 237 4.22 18.58 -2.66
CA PHE A 237 3.27 18.64 -1.56
C PHE A 237 1.85 18.22 -1.97
N VAL A 238 1.39 18.68 -3.15
CA VAL A 238 0.11 18.25 -3.70
C VAL A 238 0.15 16.77 -4.08
N GLY A 239 1.31 16.27 -4.59
CA GLY A 239 1.53 14.86 -4.85
C GLY A 239 1.37 13.98 -3.60
N LEU A 240 1.83 14.45 -2.43
CA LEU A 240 1.63 13.80 -1.14
C LEU A 240 0.13 13.65 -0.82
N ALA A 241 -0.63 14.74 -0.92
CA ALA A 241 -2.07 14.72 -0.69
C ALA A 241 -2.81 13.83 -1.70
N PHE A 242 -2.39 13.87 -2.98
CA PHE A 242 -2.94 13.02 -4.02
C PHE A 242 -2.66 11.53 -3.77
N ALA A 243 -1.46 11.18 -3.29
CA ALA A 243 -1.09 9.80 -2.95
C ALA A 243 -1.88 9.25 -1.76
N LEU A 244 -2.31 10.09 -0.83
CA LEU A 244 -3.12 9.71 0.33
C LEU A 244 -4.61 9.54 -0.02
N LEU A 245 -5.08 10.08 -1.14
CA LEU A 245 -6.48 9.95 -1.56
C LEU A 245 -6.65 8.73 -2.48
N PRO A 246 -7.81 8.07 -2.44
CA PRO A 246 -8.13 7.03 -3.41
C PRO A 246 -8.13 7.64 -4.82
N SER A 247 -7.46 6.96 -5.75
CA SER A 247 -7.38 7.42 -7.14
C SER A 247 -8.50 6.79 -7.96
N GLY A 248 -9.73 7.25 -7.76
CA GLY A 248 -10.96 6.70 -8.33
C GLY A 248 -11.72 5.82 -7.35
N ALA A 249 -12.88 5.36 -7.73
CA ALA A 249 -13.63 4.38 -6.98
C ALA A 249 -12.82 3.08 -6.83
N MET A 250 -12.74 2.50 -5.65
CA MET A 250 -11.87 1.35 -5.36
C MET A 250 -12.65 0.07 -4.99
N CYS A 251 -13.93 0.17 -4.71
CA CYS A 251 -14.73 -0.92 -4.14
C CYS A 251 -14.75 -2.19 -5.00
N LEU A 252 -14.84 -2.08 -6.33
CA LEU A 252 -14.82 -3.24 -7.24
C LEU A 252 -13.42 -3.84 -7.45
N GLY A 253 -12.37 -3.21 -6.96
CA GLY A 253 -11.01 -3.73 -6.94
C GLY A 253 -10.55 -4.24 -5.58
N LEU A 254 -11.42 -4.23 -4.57
CA LEU A 254 -11.14 -4.64 -3.20
C LEU A 254 -12.14 -5.71 -2.71
N ALA A 255 -12.16 -5.96 -1.41
CA ALA A 255 -12.95 -7.02 -0.79
C ALA A 255 -14.46 -6.96 -1.06
N LEU A 256 -15.04 -5.78 -1.34
CA LEU A 256 -16.46 -5.63 -1.66
C LEU A 256 -16.86 -6.48 -2.87
N GLN A 257 -16.05 -6.52 -3.91
CA GLN A 257 -16.32 -7.31 -5.12
C GLN A 257 -16.43 -8.80 -4.80
N SER A 258 -15.49 -9.35 -4.02
CA SER A 258 -15.50 -10.76 -3.62
C SER A 258 -16.68 -11.08 -2.69
N ASN A 259 -16.98 -10.19 -1.74
CA ASN A 259 -18.14 -10.34 -0.84
C ASN A 259 -19.44 -10.41 -1.64
N LEU A 260 -19.64 -9.45 -2.54
CA LEU A 260 -20.86 -9.37 -3.34
C LEU A 260 -20.97 -10.54 -4.33
N ALA A 261 -19.86 -11.02 -4.91
CA ALA A 261 -19.86 -12.18 -5.77
C ALA A 261 -20.40 -13.44 -5.07
N VAL A 262 -19.94 -13.69 -3.84
CA VAL A 262 -20.43 -14.80 -3.01
C VAL A 262 -21.91 -14.62 -2.65
N GLU A 263 -22.32 -13.43 -2.24
CA GLU A 263 -23.72 -13.15 -1.87
C GLU A 263 -24.68 -13.27 -3.05
N LEU A 264 -24.25 -12.95 -4.25
CA LEU A 264 -25.03 -13.13 -5.49
C LEU A 264 -25.01 -14.59 -6.00
N GLY A 265 -24.40 -15.51 -5.25
CA GLY A 265 -24.44 -16.94 -5.51
C GLY A 265 -23.42 -17.43 -6.56
N LEU A 266 -22.38 -16.67 -6.87
CA LEU A 266 -21.30 -17.17 -7.73
C LEU A 266 -20.56 -18.30 -6.99
N ASP A 267 -20.34 -19.40 -7.69
CA ASP A 267 -19.47 -20.48 -7.23
C ASP A 267 -17.98 -20.09 -7.33
N ASP A 268 -17.08 -20.96 -6.82
CA ASP A 268 -15.65 -20.66 -6.78
C ASP A 268 -15.05 -20.53 -8.19
N ASP A 269 -15.53 -21.32 -9.14
CA ASP A 269 -15.06 -21.27 -10.53
C ASP A 269 -15.49 -19.95 -11.19
N GLN A 270 -16.71 -19.50 -10.94
CA GLN A 270 -17.23 -18.24 -11.48
C GLN A 270 -16.50 -17.03 -10.86
N VAL A 271 -16.23 -17.05 -9.54
CA VAL A 271 -15.42 -16.01 -8.88
C VAL A 271 -14.00 -16.02 -9.43
N ALA A 272 -13.41 -17.21 -9.61
CA ALA A 272 -12.08 -17.35 -10.18
C ALA A 272 -12.01 -16.82 -11.63
N LEU A 273 -13.01 -17.17 -12.46
CA LEU A 273 -13.09 -16.69 -13.84
C LEU A 273 -13.25 -15.17 -13.92
N LEU A 274 -14.11 -14.59 -13.07
CA LEU A 274 -14.33 -13.14 -13.00
C LEU A 274 -13.03 -12.40 -12.65
N ASN A 275 -12.30 -12.88 -11.66
CA ASN A 275 -11.02 -12.28 -11.26
C ASN A 275 -9.91 -12.50 -12.29
N LEU A 276 -9.85 -13.66 -12.92
CA LEU A 276 -8.90 -13.95 -14.00
C LEU A 276 -9.07 -12.98 -15.16
N TRP A 277 -10.30 -12.85 -15.68
CA TRP A 277 -10.57 -11.93 -16.78
C TRP A 277 -10.36 -10.47 -16.39
N SER A 278 -10.72 -10.07 -15.18
CA SER A 278 -10.44 -8.73 -14.67
C SER A 278 -8.94 -8.44 -14.66
N SER A 279 -8.12 -9.39 -14.22
CA SER A 279 -6.66 -9.24 -14.20
C SER A 279 -6.06 -9.14 -15.59
N VAL A 280 -6.48 -9.99 -16.53
CA VAL A 280 -6.02 -10.00 -17.94
C VAL A 280 -6.39 -8.69 -18.64
N ILE A 281 -7.64 -8.25 -18.49
CA ILE A 281 -8.14 -7.00 -19.07
C ILE A 281 -7.38 -5.81 -18.47
N SER A 282 -7.25 -5.75 -17.15
CA SER A 282 -6.53 -4.66 -16.48
C SER A 282 -5.08 -4.57 -16.95
N ALA A 283 -4.37 -5.71 -17.05
CA ALA A 283 -2.99 -5.75 -17.53
C ALA A 283 -2.84 -5.20 -18.97
N GLY A 284 -3.73 -5.59 -19.87
CA GLY A 284 -3.73 -5.06 -21.25
C GLY A 284 -3.98 -3.56 -21.30
N PHE A 285 -4.95 -3.07 -20.51
CA PHE A 285 -5.30 -1.65 -20.46
C PHE A 285 -4.31 -0.80 -19.67
N MET A 286 -3.46 -1.37 -18.81
CA MET A 286 -2.32 -0.65 -18.21
C MET A 286 -1.33 -0.17 -19.26
N VAL A 287 -1.00 -1.03 -20.23
CA VAL A 287 -0.09 -0.66 -21.34
C VAL A 287 -0.73 0.41 -22.22
N LEU A 288 -2.00 0.22 -22.58
CA LEU A 288 -2.74 1.17 -23.41
C LEU A 288 -2.89 2.53 -22.69
N GLY A 289 -3.18 2.55 -21.40
CA GLY A 289 -3.31 3.76 -20.59
C GLY A 289 -2.02 4.57 -20.56
N GLY A 290 -0.89 3.93 -20.37
CA GLY A 290 0.43 4.56 -20.46
C GLY A 290 0.66 5.22 -21.83
N TYR A 291 0.45 4.47 -22.91
CA TYR A 291 0.61 4.97 -24.28
C TYR A 291 -0.30 6.18 -24.59
N LEU A 292 -1.59 6.08 -24.26
CA LEU A 292 -2.53 7.18 -24.47
C LEU A 292 -2.19 8.41 -23.62
N SER A 293 -1.68 8.19 -22.40
CA SER A 293 -1.31 9.29 -21.51
C SER A 293 -0.13 10.10 -22.03
N ASP A 294 0.83 9.45 -22.66
CA ASP A 294 1.97 10.13 -23.28
C ASP A 294 1.54 10.94 -24.51
N ARG A 295 0.53 10.47 -25.26
CA ARG A 295 0.04 11.13 -26.46
C ARG A 295 -0.90 12.31 -26.18
N TYR A 296 -1.83 12.18 -25.21
CA TYR A 296 -2.89 13.16 -24.96
C TYR A 296 -2.66 14.00 -23.69
N GLY A 297 -1.59 13.72 -22.96
CA GLY A 297 -1.17 14.42 -21.75
C GLY A 297 -1.68 13.77 -20.47
N ARG A 298 -0.75 13.39 -19.61
CA ARG A 298 -0.94 12.52 -18.42
C ARG A 298 -2.03 12.98 -17.47
N ARG A 299 -2.13 14.29 -17.18
CA ARG A 299 -3.15 14.81 -16.24
C ARG A 299 -4.57 14.73 -16.77
N ARG A 300 -4.77 15.02 -18.07
CA ARG A 300 -6.10 14.96 -18.69
C ARG A 300 -6.59 13.53 -18.80
N THR A 301 -5.74 12.64 -19.29
CA THR A 301 -6.05 11.20 -19.41
C THR A 301 -6.32 10.58 -18.06
N LEU A 302 -5.50 10.89 -17.03
CA LEU A 302 -5.73 10.40 -15.67
C LEU A 302 -7.07 10.88 -15.10
N ALA A 303 -7.45 12.15 -15.35
CA ALA A 303 -8.76 12.66 -14.91
C ALA A 303 -9.92 11.87 -15.52
N VAL A 304 -9.84 11.59 -16.83
CA VAL A 304 -10.86 10.79 -17.53
C VAL A 304 -10.91 9.36 -16.99
N TYR A 305 -9.76 8.73 -16.76
CA TYR A 305 -9.70 7.34 -16.27
C TYR A 305 -10.24 7.22 -14.85
N ILE A 306 -9.88 8.14 -13.96
CA ILE A 306 -10.41 8.19 -12.59
C ILE A 306 -11.94 8.38 -12.60
N ALA A 307 -12.44 9.29 -13.43
CA ALA A 307 -13.88 9.50 -13.57
C ALA A 307 -14.57 8.25 -14.16
N ALA A 308 -13.95 7.62 -15.15
CA ALA A 308 -14.47 6.40 -15.77
C ALA A 308 -14.60 5.22 -14.78
N MET A 309 -13.73 5.11 -13.76
CA MET A 309 -13.84 4.08 -12.71
C MET A 309 -15.15 4.19 -11.92
N SER A 310 -15.72 5.37 -11.78
CA SER A 310 -16.99 5.57 -11.06
C SER A 310 -18.20 5.06 -11.85
N LEU A 311 -18.14 5.00 -13.19
CA LEU A 311 -19.29 4.59 -14.01
C LEU A 311 -19.77 3.15 -13.75
N PRO A 312 -18.91 2.12 -13.78
CA PRO A 312 -19.33 0.74 -13.49
C PRO A 312 -19.79 0.58 -12.03
N VAL A 313 -19.20 1.32 -11.09
CA VAL A 313 -19.62 1.31 -9.69
C VAL A 313 -21.03 1.88 -9.54
N LEU A 314 -21.32 3.03 -10.15
CA LEU A 314 -22.65 3.64 -10.12
C LEU A 314 -23.69 2.82 -10.87
N TYR A 315 -23.32 2.16 -11.97
CA TYR A 315 -24.16 1.22 -12.70
C TYR A 315 -24.60 0.06 -11.79
N LEU A 316 -23.64 -0.63 -11.15
CA LEU A 316 -23.96 -1.73 -10.25
C LEU A 316 -24.75 -1.27 -9.03
N MET A 317 -24.40 -0.11 -8.45
CA MET A 317 -25.15 0.52 -7.36
C MET A 317 -26.64 0.71 -7.71
N ALA A 318 -26.93 1.24 -8.89
CA ALA A 318 -28.30 1.51 -9.34
C ALA A 318 -29.10 0.22 -9.44
N LEU A 319 -28.52 -0.86 -9.97
CA LEU A 319 -29.18 -2.15 -10.08
C LEU A 319 -29.36 -2.83 -8.71
N LEU A 320 -28.37 -2.78 -7.81
CA LEU A 320 -28.52 -3.29 -6.46
C LEU A 320 -29.68 -2.59 -5.73
N GLN A 321 -29.81 -1.26 -5.89
CA GLN A 321 -30.90 -0.50 -5.32
C GLN A 321 -32.26 -0.85 -5.96
N GLN A 322 -32.31 -1.00 -7.28
CA GLN A 322 -33.51 -1.36 -8.02
C GLN A 322 -34.07 -2.73 -7.59
N TYR A 323 -33.19 -3.71 -7.37
CA TYR A 323 -33.57 -5.05 -6.96
C TYR A 323 -33.68 -5.22 -5.43
N GLY A 324 -33.51 -4.16 -4.65
CA GLY A 324 -33.62 -4.20 -3.19
C GLY A 324 -32.45 -4.92 -2.50
N TRP A 325 -31.34 -5.17 -3.20
CA TRP A 325 -30.13 -5.79 -2.64
C TRP A 325 -29.28 -4.75 -1.92
N VAL A 326 -29.77 -4.33 -0.75
CA VAL A 326 -29.20 -3.16 -0.05
C VAL A 326 -28.19 -3.58 1.02
N MET A 327 -28.57 -4.50 1.90
CA MET A 327 -27.73 -4.93 3.03
C MET A 327 -27.04 -6.27 2.72
N PRO A 328 -25.92 -6.58 3.40
CA PRO A 328 -25.29 -7.88 3.29
C PRO A 328 -26.24 -9.02 3.62
N VAL A 329 -26.20 -10.08 2.83
CA VAL A 329 -27.05 -11.26 3.02
C VAL A 329 -26.24 -12.35 3.73
N PRO A 330 -26.73 -12.88 4.88
CA PRO A 330 -26.11 -14.03 5.54
C PRO A 330 -26.04 -15.26 4.63
N GLN A 331 -24.92 -15.98 4.65
CA GLN A 331 -24.68 -17.12 3.74
C GLN A 331 -25.11 -18.47 4.34
N GLY A 332 -25.37 -18.56 5.63
CA GLY A 332 -25.69 -19.80 6.36
C GLY A 332 -27.16 -20.00 6.73
N GLY A 333 -28.10 -19.22 6.18
CA GLY A 333 -29.51 -19.29 6.55
C GLY A 333 -30.25 -20.52 6.00
N ALA A 334 -31.26 -20.99 6.74
CA ALA A 334 -32.11 -22.12 6.33
C ALA A 334 -32.87 -21.88 5.01
N ASN A 335 -33.03 -20.62 4.60
CA ASN A 335 -33.63 -20.21 3.32
C ASN A 335 -32.64 -19.32 2.57
N PRO A 336 -31.83 -19.85 1.66
CA PRO A 336 -30.90 -19.05 0.87
C PRO A 336 -31.66 -18.05 -0.01
N VAL A 337 -31.30 -16.78 0.07
CA VAL A 337 -31.85 -15.75 -0.82
C VAL A 337 -31.24 -15.94 -2.21
N VAL A 338 -32.07 -16.28 -3.18
CA VAL A 338 -31.60 -16.45 -4.57
C VAL A 338 -31.48 -15.08 -5.23
N ALA A 339 -30.29 -14.74 -5.67
CA ALA A 339 -30.05 -13.48 -6.36
C ALA A 339 -30.67 -13.49 -7.77
N PRO A 340 -31.30 -12.39 -8.21
CA PRO A 340 -31.73 -12.26 -9.59
C PRO A 340 -30.56 -12.39 -10.56
N SER A 341 -30.74 -13.17 -11.64
CA SER A 341 -29.70 -13.36 -12.68
C SER A 341 -29.20 -12.05 -13.29
N ALA A 342 -30.07 -11.02 -13.31
CA ALA A 342 -29.73 -9.68 -13.75
C ALA A 342 -28.63 -9.05 -12.86
N LEU A 343 -28.63 -9.29 -11.55
CA LEU A 343 -27.60 -8.79 -10.64
C LEU A 343 -26.26 -9.51 -10.83
N VAL A 344 -26.31 -10.81 -11.09
CA VAL A 344 -25.10 -11.60 -11.43
C VAL A 344 -24.47 -11.07 -12.70
N LEU A 345 -25.27 -10.86 -13.75
CA LEU A 345 -24.80 -10.27 -15.00
C LEU A 345 -24.27 -8.85 -14.79
N ALA A 346 -24.96 -8.04 -13.98
CA ALA A 346 -24.53 -6.69 -13.67
C ALA A 346 -23.17 -6.66 -12.95
N LEU A 347 -22.92 -7.58 -12.03
CA LEU A 347 -21.62 -7.73 -11.36
C LEU A 347 -20.51 -8.05 -12.38
N TRP A 348 -20.75 -8.98 -13.31
CA TRP A 348 -19.80 -9.31 -14.37
C TRP A 348 -19.48 -8.08 -15.23
N ILE A 349 -20.50 -7.40 -15.75
CA ILE A 349 -20.34 -6.21 -16.60
C ILE A 349 -19.60 -5.12 -15.83
N ALA A 350 -20.01 -4.83 -14.60
CA ALA A 350 -19.41 -3.77 -13.79
C ALA A 350 -17.93 -4.07 -13.47
N THR A 351 -17.61 -5.32 -13.08
CA THR A 351 -16.25 -5.70 -12.70
C THR A 351 -15.30 -5.67 -13.90
N LEU A 352 -15.74 -6.18 -15.08
CA LEU A 352 -14.90 -6.16 -16.28
C LEU A 352 -14.74 -4.72 -16.84
N ALA A 353 -15.79 -3.91 -16.83
CA ALA A 353 -15.70 -2.49 -17.22
C ALA A 353 -14.81 -1.69 -16.24
N TYR A 354 -14.89 -2.00 -14.96
CA TYR A 354 -14.02 -1.42 -13.95
C TYR A 354 -12.55 -1.80 -14.19
N ALA A 355 -12.26 -3.06 -14.53
CA ALA A 355 -10.91 -3.53 -14.83
C ALA A 355 -10.27 -2.75 -16.01
N VAL A 356 -11.07 -2.40 -17.03
CA VAL A 356 -10.63 -1.51 -18.12
C VAL A 356 -10.19 -0.14 -17.59
N ALA A 357 -11.07 0.53 -16.85
CA ALA A 357 -10.81 1.88 -16.34
C ALA A 357 -9.65 1.90 -15.33
N GLN A 358 -9.60 0.90 -14.45
CA GLN A 358 -8.54 0.72 -13.47
C GLN A 358 -7.19 0.49 -14.14
N GLY A 359 -7.12 -0.37 -15.16
CA GLY A 359 -5.89 -0.61 -15.92
C GLY A 359 -5.36 0.67 -16.56
N LEU A 360 -6.21 1.41 -17.27
CA LEU A 360 -5.87 2.72 -17.85
C LEU A 360 -5.32 3.69 -16.79
N MET A 361 -5.95 3.74 -15.62
CA MET A 361 -5.55 4.61 -14.51
C MET A 361 -4.19 4.22 -13.94
N TYR A 362 -3.95 2.94 -13.67
CA TYR A 362 -2.68 2.47 -13.09
C TYR A 362 -1.48 2.78 -13.98
N GLY A 363 -1.58 2.54 -15.31
CA GLY A 363 -0.53 2.85 -16.28
C GLY A 363 -0.16 4.33 -16.34
N THR A 364 -1.11 5.23 -16.02
CA THR A 364 -0.91 6.67 -16.09
C THR A 364 -0.50 7.28 -14.75
N ARG A 365 -1.04 6.79 -13.64
CA ARG A 365 -0.86 7.36 -12.30
C ARG A 365 0.61 7.35 -11.86
N SER A 366 1.29 6.23 -12.03
CA SER A 366 2.72 6.10 -11.64
C SER A 366 3.60 7.09 -12.40
N ALA A 367 3.31 7.34 -13.69
CA ALA A 367 4.04 8.31 -14.49
C ALA A 367 3.88 9.75 -13.98
N ILE A 368 2.70 10.14 -13.47
CA ILE A 368 2.48 11.46 -12.87
C ILE A 368 3.32 11.62 -11.58
N PHE A 369 3.43 10.58 -10.76
CA PHE A 369 4.29 10.64 -9.58
C PHE A 369 5.77 10.79 -9.97
N MET A 370 6.22 10.16 -11.05
CA MET A 370 7.58 10.39 -11.58
C MET A 370 7.76 11.85 -12.01
N ASP A 371 6.76 12.47 -12.64
CA ASP A 371 6.83 13.86 -13.09
C ASP A 371 6.93 14.88 -11.96
N VAL A 372 6.32 14.60 -10.79
CA VAL A 372 6.36 15.50 -9.62
C VAL A 372 7.51 15.18 -8.67
N THR A 373 8.24 14.10 -8.92
CA THR A 373 9.40 13.70 -8.12
C THR A 373 10.61 14.55 -8.45
N ASN A 374 11.31 15.03 -7.42
CA ASN A 374 12.58 15.73 -7.59
C ASN A 374 13.68 14.75 -7.99
N PRO A 375 14.35 14.92 -9.16
CA PRO A 375 15.41 14.01 -9.61
C PRO A 375 16.57 13.84 -8.63
N ALA A 376 16.88 14.82 -7.80
CA ALA A 376 17.96 14.74 -6.81
C ALA A 376 17.67 13.75 -5.67
N VAL A 377 16.39 13.47 -5.38
CA VAL A 377 15.93 12.57 -4.31
C VAL A 377 14.89 11.57 -4.85
N ALA A 378 15.00 11.26 -6.14
CA ALA A 378 13.96 10.55 -6.88
C ALA A 378 13.58 9.19 -6.24
N ALA A 379 14.56 8.38 -5.88
CA ALA A 379 14.29 7.07 -5.28
C ALA A 379 13.49 7.20 -3.98
N THR A 380 13.91 8.10 -3.09
CA THR A 380 13.28 8.35 -1.79
C THR A 380 11.84 8.84 -1.93
N GLN A 381 11.66 9.87 -2.74
CA GLN A 381 10.38 10.54 -2.88
C GLN A 381 9.35 9.66 -3.62
N PHE A 382 9.77 8.99 -4.70
CA PHE A 382 8.91 8.09 -5.44
C PHE A 382 8.46 6.88 -4.61
N THR A 383 9.41 6.23 -3.88
CA THR A 383 9.07 5.12 -2.97
C THR A 383 8.08 5.54 -1.90
N ALA A 384 8.23 6.77 -1.36
CA ALA A 384 7.29 7.28 -0.37
C ALA A 384 5.89 7.52 -0.97
N TYR A 385 5.77 8.03 -2.20
CA TYR A 385 4.46 8.11 -2.88
C TYR A 385 3.82 6.73 -3.06
N MET A 386 4.59 5.73 -3.49
CA MET A 386 4.08 4.36 -3.66
C MET A 386 3.61 3.76 -2.33
N ALA A 387 4.36 4.01 -1.25
CA ALA A 387 3.95 3.58 0.10
C ALA A 387 2.64 4.23 0.56
N LEU A 388 2.46 5.53 0.29
CA LEU A 388 1.22 6.25 0.64
C LEU A 388 0.02 5.77 -0.18
N LEU A 389 0.22 5.38 -1.45
CA LEU A 389 -0.83 4.74 -2.25
C LEU A 389 -1.30 3.43 -1.61
N ASN A 390 -0.37 2.60 -1.11
CA ASN A 390 -0.72 1.37 -0.41
C ASN A 390 -1.47 1.65 0.91
N LEU A 391 -1.12 2.72 1.62
CA LEU A 391 -1.91 3.19 2.77
C LEU A 391 -3.32 3.58 2.34
N GLY A 392 -3.47 4.26 1.19
CA GLY A 392 -4.76 4.59 0.59
C GLY A 392 -5.63 3.36 0.31
N ILE A 393 -5.04 2.29 -0.22
CA ILE A 393 -5.72 1.01 -0.44
C ILE A 393 -6.12 0.37 0.90
N ALA A 394 -5.21 0.35 1.88
CA ALA A 394 -5.44 -0.25 3.20
C ALA A 394 -6.65 0.35 3.91
N TYR A 395 -6.72 1.67 4.03
CA TYR A 395 -7.86 2.30 4.69
C TYR A 395 -9.14 2.22 3.85
N SER A 396 -9.03 2.22 2.50
CA SER A 396 -10.20 2.07 1.63
C SER A 396 -10.87 0.70 1.82
N ALA A 397 -10.11 -0.39 1.83
CA ALA A 397 -10.63 -1.73 2.11
C ALA A 397 -11.33 -1.79 3.48
N THR A 398 -10.75 -1.13 4.49
CA THR A 398 -11.30 -1.15 5.87
C THR A 398 -12.61 -0.38 5.97
N TRP A 399 -12.64 0.90 5.54
CA TRP A 399 -13.86 1.70 5.71
C TRP A 399 -15.00 1.20 4.84
N GLN A 400 -14.72 0.65 3.64
CA GLN A 400 -15.74 0.07 2.77
C GLN A 400 -16.42 -1.12 3.44
N GLY A 401 -15.67 -2.03 4.06
CA GLY A 401 -16.22 -3.17 4.78
C GLY A 401 -17.16 -2.73 5.92
N ILE A 402 -16.70 -1.77 6.73
CA ILE A 402 -17.50 -1.18 7.83
C ILE A 402 -18.76 -0.48 7.29
N ALA A 403 -18.63 0.28 6.21
CA ALA A 403 -19.73 1.02 5.60
C ALA A 403 -20.81 0.08 5.03
N ILE A 404 -20.41 -1.05 4.42
CA ILE A 404 -21.36 -2.03 3.91
C ILE A 404 -22.26 -2.54 5.03
N GLU A 405 -21.72 -2.89 6.19
CA GLU A 405 -22.51 -3.35 7.34
C GLU A 405 -23.36 -2.23 7.95
N ALA A 406 -22.86 -1.00 7.97
CA ALA A 406 -23.53 0.14 8.59
C ALA A 406 -24.64 0.74 7.73
N ILE A 407 -24.42 0.90 6.41
CA ILE A 407 -25.29 1.67 5.50
C ILE A 407 -25.64 0.94 4.20
N GLY A 408 -25.12 -0.26 4.01
CA GLY A 408 -25.40 -1.13 2.87
C GLY A 408 -24.56 -0.85 1.62
N TYR A 409 -24.66 -1.75 0.63
CA TYR A 409 -23.91 -1.71 -0.61
C TYR A 409 -24.12 -0.42 -1.44
N PRO A 410 -25.37 0.00 -1.77
CA PRO A 410 -25.56 1.14 -2.67
C PRO A 410 -24.99 2.44 -2.11
N LYS A 411 -25.20 2.74 -0.83
CA LYS A 411 -24.67 3.96 -0.21
C LYS A 411 -23.14 3.93 -0.10
N THR A 412 -22.57 2.78 0.23
CA THR A 412 -21.11 2.61 0.29
C THR A 412 -20.48 2.83 -1.08
N MET A 413 -21.05 2.27 -2.15
CA MET A 413 -20.59 2.45 -3.52
C MET A 413 -20.69 3.90 -4.00
N LEU A 414 -21.78 4.60 -3.62
CA LEU A 414 -21.93 6.03 -3.92
C LEU A 414 -20.85 6.87 -3.22
N ILE A 415 -20.63 6.63 -1.94
CA ILE A 415 -19.58 7.33 -1.17
C ILE A 415 -18.20 7.04 -1.76
N ASP A 416 -17.91 5.78 -2.10
CA ASP A 416 -16.64 5.38 -2.71
C ASP A 416 -16.41 6.07 -4.06
N ALA A 417 -17.43 6.09 -4.92
CA ALA A 417 -17.36 6.77 -6.22
C ALA A 417 -17.11 8.29 -6.05
N LEU A 418 -17.82 8.95 -5.14
CA LEU A 418 -17.65 10.38 -4.86
C LEU A 418 -16.29 10.68 -4.22
N PHE A 419 -15.88 9.87 -3.24
CA PHE A 419 -14.60 10.04 -2.56
C PHE A 419 -13.43 9.81 -3.52
N GLY A 420 -13.54 8.81 -4.41
CA GLY A 420 -12.55 8.56 -5.46
C GLY A 420 -12.37 9.73 -6.45
N LEU A 421 -13.40 10.57 -6.63
CA LEU A 421 -13.31 11.76 -7.47
C LEU A 421 -12.65 12.97 -6.79
N VAL A 422 -12.54 12.97 -5.45
CA VAL A 422 -11.93 14.10 -4.70
C VAL A 422 -10.50 14.38 -5.15
N CYS A 423 -9.74 13.35 -5.49
CA CYS A 423 -8.36 13.49 -5.97
C CYS A 423 -8.26 14.30 -7.27
N LEU A 424 -9.33 14.38 -8.08
CA LEU A 424 -9.38 15.21 -9.31
C LEU A 424 -9.17 16.69 -9.02
N LEU A 425 -9.62 17.17 -7.85
CA LEU A 425 -9.43 18.54 -7.42
C LEU A 425 -7.95 18.92 -7.28
N LEU A 426 -7.08 17.94 -7.07
CA LEU A 426 -5.64 18.14 -6.89
C LEU A 426 -4.85 18.09 -8.21
N LEU A 427 -5.40 17.46 -9.26
CA LEU A 427 -4.71 17.28 -10.56
C LEU A 427 -4.20 18.58 -11.23
N PRO A 428 -4.90 19.73 -11.19
CA PRO A 428 -4.40 20.96 -11.81
C PRO A 428 -3.08 21.44 -11.20
N TRP A 429 -2.80 21.11 -9.94
CA TRP A 429 -1.59 21.52 -9.23
C TRP A 429 -0.46 20.49 -9.26
N LEU A 430 -0.71 19.28 -9.75
CA LEU A 430 0.32 18.26 -10.01
C LEU A 430 1.10 18.64 -11.27
N ARG A 431 2.03 19.59 -11.14
CA ARG A 431 2.89 20.02 -12.24
C ARG A 431 4.26 19.39 -12.12
N ALA A 432 4.83 18.98 -13.25
CA ALA A 432 6.21 18.48 -13.31
C ALA A 432 7.18 19.50 -12.69
N VAL A 433 8.13 19.00 -11.94
CA VAL A 433 9.20 19.81 -11.34
C VAL A 433 10.15 20.21 -12.47
N ARG A 434 10.05 21.44 -12.94
CA ARG A 434 11.00 22.03 -13.90
C ARG A 434 12.14 22.66 -13.10
N GLY A 435 13.28 21.99 -13.07
CA GLY A 435 14.46 22.42 -12.31
C GLY A 435 14.33 22.15 -10.80
N ASN A 436 15.46 21.91 -10.15
CA ASN A 436 15.54 21.60 -8.69
C ASN A 436 15.43 22.85 -7.81
N VAL A 437 14.65 23.87 -8.19
CA VAL A 437 14.56 25.09 -7.42
C VAL A 437 13.37 24.98 -6.47
N PRO A 438 13.61 24.84 -5.16
CA PRO A 438 12.59 24.95 -4.14
C PRO A 438 11.91 26.32 -4.22
N ASP A 439 10.59 26.35 -3.98
CA ASP A 439 9.81 27.59 -4.09
C ASP A 439 9.80 28.46 -2.81
N GLY A 440 10.65 28.14 -1.83
CA GLY A 440 10.74 28.84 -0.53
C GLY A 440 9.50 28.68 0.37
N GLY A 441 8.49 27.95 -0.07
CA GLY A 441 7.24 27.78 0.67
C GLY A 441 7.23 26.64 1.69
N ALA A 442 8.33 25.90 1.83
CA ALA A 442 8.43 24.73 2.72
C ALA A 442 8.08 25.03 4.19
N PRO A 443 8.57 26.13 4.82
CA PRO A 443 8.22 26.44 6.21
C PRO A 443 6.72 26.71 6.39
N ARG A 444 6.08 27.35 5.42
CA ARG A 444 4.65 27.65 5.48
C ARG A 444 3.82 26.36 5.34
N ARG A 445 4.21 25.46 4.44
CA ARG A 445 3.55 24.15 4.25
C ARG A 445 3.72 23.29 5.50
N ALA A 446 4.91 23.24 6.11
CA ALA A 446 5.15 22.49 7.34
C ALA A 446 4.25 23.00 8.49
N ARG A 447 4.16 24.33 8.69
CA ARG A 447 3.27 24.92 9.70
C ARG A 447 1.80 24.58 9.44
N ALA A 448 1.35 24.73 8.20
CA ALA A 448 -0.03 24.42 7.84
C ALA A 448 -0.34 22.94 8.06
N SER A 449 0.54 22.02 7.67
CA SER A 449 0.38 20.59 7.89
C SER A 449 0.33 20.24 9.38
N ALA A 450 1.27 20.77 10.17
CA ALA A 450 1.29 20.55 11.63
C ALA A 450 0.03 21.10 12.30
N ALA A 451 -0.46 22.26 11.87
CA ALA A 451 -1.68 22.86 12.42
C ALA A 451 -2.92 22.01 12.06
N VAL A 452 -3.08 21.62 10.80
CA VAL A 452 -4.22 20.80 10.34
C VAL A 452 -4.23 19.44 11.05
N LEU A 453 -3.11 18.73 11.09
CA LEU A 453 -3.01 17.44 11.78
C LEU A 453 -3.23 17.60 13.29
N GLY A 454 -2.70 18.68 13.88
CA GLY A 454 -2.88 18.97 15.30
C GLY A 454 -4.35 19.21 15.66
N LEU A 455 -5.06 20.04 14.88
CA LEU A 455 -6.49 20.27 15.08
C LEU A 455 -7.31 19.01 14.87
N ALA A 456 -6.99 18.21 13.85
CA ALA A 456 -7.66 16.95 13.59
C ALA A 456 -7.46 15.93 14.74
N CYS A 457 -6.26 15.86 15.32
CA CYS A 457 -6.01 15.02 16.51
C CYS A 457 -6.78 15.52 17.75
N ILE A 458 -6.92 16.83 17.94
CA ILE A 458 -7.74 17.38 19.05
C ILE A 458 -9.22 17.11 18.83
N ALA A 459 -9.71 17.17 17.59
CA ALA A 459 -11.09 16.86 17.24
C ALA A 459 -11.51 15.40 17.59
N TRP A 460 -10.55 14.52 17.82
CA TRP A 460 -10.81 13.17 18.32
C TRP A 460 -11.56 13.15 19.66
N LEU A 461 -11.21 14.05 20.59
CA LEU A 461 -11.83 14.06 21.91
C LEU A 461 -13.34 14.38 21.86
N PRO A 462 -13.81 15.51 21.29
CA PRO A 462 -15.24 15.76 21.17
C PRO A 462 -15.95 14.68 20.31
N TYR A 463 -15.29 14.14 19.29
CA TYR A 463 -15.84 13.02 18.54
C TYR A 463 -16.12 11.82 19.45
N ARG A 464 -15.15 11.38 20.26
CA ARG A 464 -15.32 10.22 21.16
C ARG A 464 -16.41 10.43 22.20
N LEU A 465 -16.56 11.65 22.70
CA LEU A 465 -17.62 11.99 23.67
C LEU A 465 -19.02 11.97 23.06
N HIS A 466 -19.13 12.21 21.74
CA HIS A 466 -20.44 12.28 21.05
C HIS A 466 -20.63 11.18 19.99
N SER A 467 -19.73 10.19 19.92
CA SER A 467 -19.78 9.14 18.88
C SER A 467 -21.05 8.30 18.91
N GLY A 468 -21.69 8.17 20.07
CA GLY A 468 -22.99 7.48 20.21
C GLY A 468 -24.10 8.11 19.37
N ALA A 469 -24.05 9.42 19.11
CA ALA A 469 -25.03 10.11 18.26
C ALA A 469 -24.88 9.77 16.77
N LEU A 470 -23.72 9.25 16.35
CA LEU A 470 -23.44 8.87 14.96
C LEU A 470 -23.90 7.44 14.63
N GLY A 471 -24.28 6.65 15.63
CA GLY A 471 -24.79 5.29 15.44
C GLY A 471 -23.85 4.44 14.57
N ALA A 472 -24.40 3.79 13.55
CA ALA A 472 -23.68 2.91 12.64
C ALA A 472 -22.57 3.61 11.81
N ALA A 473 -22.57 4.95 11.70
CA ALA A 473 -21.54 5.68 11.00
C ALA A 473 -20.26 5.93 11.84
N ALA A 474 -20.33 5.78 13.17
CA ALA A 474 -19.19 6.04 14.07
C ALA A 474 -17.89 5.29 13.66
N PRO A 475 -17.90 3.98 13.32
CA PRO A 475 -16.70 3.25 12.91
C PRO A 475 -16.03 3.81 11.65
N ILE A 476 -16.80 4.41 10.73
CA ILE A 476 -16.24 5.06 9.52
C ILE A 476 -15.40 6.26 9.94
N PHE A 477 -15.92 7.13 10.81
CA PHE A 477 -15.17 8.28 11.34
C PHE A 477 -13.93 7.84 12.13
N GLU A 478 -14.01 6.75 12.88
CA GLU A 478 -12.85 6.19 13.57
C GLU A 478 -11.75 5.73 12.59
N THR A 479 -12.14 5.20 11.43
CA THR A 479 -11.18 4.85 10.37
C THR A 479 -10.50 6.11 9.81
N VAL A 480 -11.25 7.19 9.59
CA VAL A 480 -10.68 8.49 9.18
C VAL A 480 -9.70 9.02 10.22
N PHE A 481 -10.05 8.99 11.50
CA PHE A 481 -9.15 9.39 12.57
C PHE A 481 -7.89 8.52 12.65
N THR A 482 -8.01 7.23 12.36
CA THR A 482 -6.86 6.32 12.29
C THR A 482 -5.85 6.78 11.22
N VAL A 483 -6.33 7.18 10.05
CA VAL A 483 -5.47 7.76 8.98
C VAL A 483 -4.81 9.06 9.46
N VAL A 484 -5.56 9.92 10.16
CA VAL A 484 -5.02 11.15 10.76
C VAL A 484 -3.91 10.82 11.76
N PHE A 485 -4.07 9.80 12.59
CA PHE A 485 -3.06 9.40 13.58
C PHE A 485 -1.80 8.87 12.93
N VAL A 486 -1.91 8.05 11.88
CA VAL A 486 -0.75 7.58 11.10
C VAL A 486 -0.03 8.74 10.42
N ALA A 487 -0.76 9.64 9.77
CA ALA A 487 -0.19 10.82 9.14
C ALA A 487 0.51 11.73 10.17
N SER A 488 -0.10 11.91 11.36
CA SER A 488 0.47 12.69 12.47
C SER A 488 1.72 12.04 13.03
N ALA A 489 1.74 10.71 13.18
CA ALA A 489 2.91 9.97 13.63
C ALA A 489 4.09 10.12 12.65
N LEU A 490 3.85 9.96 11.35
CA LEU A 490 4.87 10.14 10.32
C LEU A 490 5.38 11.59 10.28
N PHE A 491 4.49 12.57 10.43
CA PHE A 491 4.86 13.97 10.49
C PHE A 491 5.71 14.30 11.73
N LEU A 492 5.37 13.75 12.90
CA LEU A 492 6.14 13.93 14.13
C LEU A 492 7.53 13.30 14.06
N LEU A 493 7.65 12.09 13.48
CA LEU A 493 8.94 11.42 13.27
C LEU A 493 9.84 12.22 12.35
N ALA A 494 9.35 12.61 11.20
CA ALA A 494 10.13 13.32 10.19
C ALA A 494 10.37 14.77 10.59
N GLY A 495 9.34 15.47 11.08
CA GLY A 495 9.42 16.87 11.49
C GLY A 495 10.31 17.08 12.71
N GLY A 496 10.24 16.18 13.70
CA GLY A 496 11.14 16.22 14.87
C GLY A 496 12.61 16.03 14.48
N ALA A 497 12.88 15.20 13.47
CA ALA A 497 14.23 14.96 12.99
C ALA A 497 14.82 16.14 12.19
N VAL A 498 13.97 16.98 11.58
CA VAL A 498 14.38 18.18 10.80
C VAL A 498 14.71 19.36 11.70
N LEU A 499 14.08 19.48 12.87
CA LEU A 499 14.29 20.56 13.80
C LEU A 499 15.60 20.40 14.60
N GLU A 500 16.74 20.68 13.97
CA GLU A 500 18.07 20.52 14.58
C GLU A 500 18.29 21.44 15.78
N ARG A 501 17.67 22.62 15.76
CA ARG A 501 17.74 23.61 16.85
C ARG A 501 16.71 23.40 17.95
N ALA A 502 15.77 22.47 17.77
CA ALA A 502 14.78 22.17 18.80
C ALA A 502 15.46 21.51 20.01
N PRO A 503 15.02 21.83 21.25
CA PRO A 503 15.50 21.12 22.42
C PRO A 503 15.38 19.61 22.27
N ARG A 504 16.42 18.86 22.62
CA ARG A 504 16.42 17.37 22.51
C ARG A 504 15.20 16.72 23.17
N ALA A 505 14.63 17.40 24.19
CA ALA A 505 13.40 16.96 24.85
C ALA A 505 12.21 16.93 23.87
N TRP A 506 12.05 17.93 23.01
CA TRP A 506 10.97 18.00 22.02
C TRP A 506 11.10 16.93 20.93
N VAL A 507 12.32 16.71 20.44
CA VAL A 507 12.60 15.66 19.46
C VAL A 507 12.27 14.28 20.04
N ARG A 508 12.66 14.03 21.30
CA ARG A 508 12.31 12.77 21.99
C ARG A 508 10.81 12.65 22.20
N ALA A 509 10.14 13.70 22.65
CA ALA A 509 8.69 13.70 22.84
C ALA A 509 7.94 13.43 21.53
N ALA A 510 8.36 14.04 20.41
CA ALA A 510 7.79 13.78 19.09
C ALA A 510 7.98 12.32 18.65
N THR A 511 9.18 11.76 18.86
CA THR A 511 9.46 10.36 18.52
C THR A 511 8.61 9.39 19.34
N TRP A 512 8.56 9.55 20.66
CA TRP A 512 7.75 8.69 21.52
C TRP A 512 6.27 8.82 21.23
N MET A 513 5.76 10.04 21.02
CA MET A 513 4.36 10.27 20.66
C MET A 513 4.01 9.60 19.33
N ALA A 514 4.90 9.67 18.34
CA ALA A 514 4.71 9.00 17.07
C ALA A 514 4.63 7.47 17.22
N LEU A 515 5.52 6.88 18.00
CA LEU A 515 5.51 5.43 18.27
C LEU A 515 4.24 5.00 19.01
N LEU A 516 3.77 5.79 19.96
CA LEU A 516 2.53 5.54 20.69
C LEU A 516 1.31 5.61 19.75
N LEU A 517 1.23 6.60 18.86
CA LEU A 517 0.15 6.68 17.86
C LEU A 517 0.16 5.49 16.90
N LEU A 518 1.35 5.05 16.46
CA LEU A 518 1.46 3.86 15.60
C LEU A 518 1.05 2.58 16.33
N ALA A 519 1.37 2.46 17.63
CA ALA A 519 0.93 1.34 18.46
C ALA A 519 -0.60 1.32 18.62
N LEU A 520 -1.23 2.49 18.83
CA LEU A 520 -2.69 2.61 18.85
C LEU A 520 -3.32 2.20 17.51
N TYR A 521 -2.71 2.60 16.41
CA TYR A 521 -3.16 2.20 15.08
C TYR A 521 -3.08 0.68 14.88
N ALA A 522 -1.93 0.07 15.21
CA ALA A 522 -1.76 -1.38 15.09
C ALA A 522 -2.81 -2.13 15.95
N ARG A 523 -3.04 -1.68 17.18
CA ARG A 523 -4.07 -2.26 18.04
C ARG A 523 -5.46 -2.11 17.43
N ARG A 524 -5.78 -0.94 16.86
CA ARG A 524 -7.07 -0.67 16.22
C ARG A 524 -7.41 -1.66 15.12
N TRP A 525 -6.45 -2.05 14.31
CA TRP A 525 -6.63 -3.10 13.30
C TRP A 525 -6.99 -4.45 13.91
N MET A 526 -6.37 -4.78 15.04
CA MET A 526 -6.64 -6.04 15.73
C MET A 526 -8.00 -6.04 16.44
N ASP A 527 -8.50 -4.88 16.86
CA ASP A 527 -9.80 -4.76 17.54
C ASP A 527 -11.01 -5.19 16.67
N LEU A 528 -10.89 -5.13 15.35
CA LEU A 528 -11.90 -5.64 14.42
C LEU A 528 -11.95 -7.18 14.38
N LEU A 529 -10.89 -7.84 14.86
CA LEU A 529 -10.69 -9.28 14.76
C LEU A 529 -10.54 -9.97 16.12
N SER A 530 -10.55 -9.21 17.23
CA SER A 530 -10.31 -9.69 18.59
C SER A 530 -11.22 -9.01 19.63
N PRO A 531 -11.33 -9.55 20.85
CA PRO A 531 -12.13 -8.95 21.92
C PRO A 531 -11.72 -7.50 22.24
N PRO A 532 -12.63 -6.68 22.80
CA PRO A 532 -12.39 -5.27 23.07
C PRO A 532 -11.19 -5.02 24.01
N LEU A 533 -10.64 -3.81 23.91
CA LEU A 533 -9.52 -3.34 24.72
C LEU A 533 -9.81 -3.34 26.22
N ALA A 534 -8.81 -3.69 27.02
CA ALA A 534 -8.87 -3.49 28.46
C ALA A 534 -8.94 -1.99 28.84
N ASP A 535 -9.54 -1.66 29.99
CA ASP A 535 -9.85 -0.27 30.43
C ASP A 535 -8.63 0.68 30.37
N GLY A 536 -7.45 0.22 30.72
CA GLY A 536 -6.23 1.06 30.65
C GLY A 536 -5.83 1.46 29.23
N ALA A 537 -6.06 0.57 28.25
CA ALA A 537 -5.83 0.88 26.84
C ALA A 537 -6.93 1.80 26.28
N ALA A 538 -8.17 1.72 26.78
CA ALA A 538 -9.24 2.63 26.41
C ALA A 538 -8.91 4.09 26.80
N LEU A 539 -8.31 4.31 27.97
CA LEU A 539 -7.84 5.64 28.40
C LEU A 539 -6.73 6.16 27.47
N ALA A 540 -5.78 5.30 27.07
CA ALA A 540 -4.73 5.69 26.14
C ALA A 540 -5.29 6.12 24.77
N VAL A 541 -6.29 5.40 24.24
CA VAL A 541 -6.98 5.76 22.99
C VAL A 541 -7.66 7.13 23.09
N LEU A 542 -8.16 7.51 24.28
CA LEU A 542 -8.83 8.79 24.49
C LEU A 542 -7.82 9.95 24.57
N VAL A 543 -6.68 9.76 25.24
CA VAL A 543 -5.78 10.85 25.66
C VAL A 543 -4.64 11.07 24.67
N LEU A 544 -4.06 10.02 24.08
CA LEU A 544 -2.87 10.15 23.24
C LEU A 544 -3.09 10.99 21.97
N PRO A 545 -4.18 10.85 21.21
CA PRO A 545 -4.37 11.68 20.03
C PRO A 545 -4.47 13.18 20.33
N PRO A 546 -5.27 13.67 21.31
CA PRO A 546 -5.27 15.09 21.68
C PRO A 546 -3.90 15.57 22.17
N ALA A 547 -3.15 14.77 22.93
CA ALA A 547 -1.80 15.11 23.36
C ALA A 547 -0.84 15.28 22.16
N ALA A 548 -0.93 14.40 21.17
CA ALA A 548 -0.21 14.55 19.92
C ALA A 548 -0.63 15.82 19.16
N GLY A 549 -1.91 16.15 19.20
CA GLY A 549 -2.45 17.38 18.62
C GLY A 549 -1.84 18.64 19.24
N VAL A 550 -1.76 18.70 20.56
CA VAL A 550 -1.12 19.81 21.27
C VAL A 550 0.37 19.92 20.89
N LEU A 551 1.09 18.79 20.82
CA LEU A 551 2.49 18.78 20.40
C LEU A 551 2.67 19.29 18.97
N LEU A 552 1.80 18.87 18.04
CA LEU A 552 1.82 19.33 16.64
C LEU A 552 1.55 20.85 16.53
N LEU A 553 0.61 21.38 17.30
CA LEU A 553 0.34 22.82 17.32
C LEU A 553 1.51 23.60 17.92
N ALA A 554 2.16 23.09 18.97
CA ALA A 554 3.35 23.69 19.52
C ALA A 554 4.50 23.73 18.49
N LEU A 555 4.72 22.63 17.75
CA LEU A 555 5.68 22.57 16.66
C LEU A 555 5.31 23.54 15.52
N ALA A 556 4.03 23.69 15.18
CA ALA A 556 3.57 24.68 14.21
C ALA A 556 3.90 26.11 14.61
N ALA A 557 3.81 26.43 15.90
CA ALA A 557 4.12 27.77 16.44
C ALA A 557 5.63 28.09 16.45
N GLN A 558 6.52 27.10 16.60
CA GLN A 558 7.97 27.31 16.76
C GLN A 558 8.70 27.87 15.52
N GLY A 559 8.14 27.82 14.35
CA GLY A 559 8.78 28.37 13.14
C GLY A 559 9.81 27.41 12.51
N TRP A 560 9.51 26.99 11.31
CA TRP A 560 10.28 26.03 10.51
C TRP A 560 11.34 26.72 9.62
N ARG A 561 12.09 27.69 10.17
CA ARG A 561 13.10 28.46 9.42
C ARG A 561 14.22 27.57 8.87
N GLU A 562 14.48 26.44 9.52
CA GLU A 562 15.52 25.47 9.13
C GLU A 562 15.22 24.76 7.81
N LEU A 563 13.97 24.70 7.39
CA LEU A 563 13.58 24.16 6.07
C LEU A 563 13.95 25.10 4.92
N ALA A 564 14.15 26.40 5.19
CA ALA A 564 14.57 27.37 4.19
C ALA A 564 16.10 27.43 4.00
N ALA A 565 16.87 27.04 5.02
CA ALA A 565 18.34 27.16 5.01
C ALA A 565 19.06 26.08 4.19
N VAL A 566 18.39 24.96 3.87
CA VAL A 566 18.99 23.80 3.17
C VAL A 566 19.07 24.00 1.67
N ASP A 567 18.33 24.96 1.12
CA ASP A 567 18.25 25.19 -0.32
C ASP A 567 19.45 25.90 -0.94
N THR A 568 20.39 26.39 -0.13
CA THR A 568 21.52 27.18 -0.61
C THR A 568 22.84 26.40 -0.71
N GLN A 569 22.96 25.19 -0.15
CA GLN A 569 24.23 24.46 -0.12
C GLN A 569 24.59 23.61 -1.36
N PRO A 570 23.69 22.98 -2.13
CA PRO A 570 24.10 22.15 -3.25
C PRO A 570 24.68 22.94 -4.44
N ALA A 571 24.23 24.18 -4.64
CA ALA A 571 24.68 25.02 -5.74
C ALA A 571 26.13 25.56 -5.55
N ALA A 572 26.54 25.71 -4.31
CA ALA A 572 27.90 26.18 -3.99
C ALA A 572 28.93 25.05 -4.13
N ALA A 573 28.58 23.81 -3.73
CA ALA A 573 29.46 22.65 -3.87
C ALA A 573 29.64 22.22 -5.33
N ALA A 574 28.57 22.29 -6.16
CA ALA A 574 28.65 22.02 -7.60
C ALA A 574 29.46 23.08 -8.37
N ARG A 575 29.42 24.35 -7.95
CA ARG A 575 30.25 25.41 -8.55
C ARG A 575 31.71 25.31 -8.12
N ALA A 576 32.00 24.90 -6.90
CA ALA A 576 33.38 24.68 -6.44
C ALA A 576 34.05 23.49 -7.14
N GLY A 577 33.31 22.43 -7.48
CA GLY A 577 33.84 21.30 -8.25
C GLY A 577 34.00 21.56 -9.75
N ALA A 578 33.29 22.54 -10.33
CA ALA A 578 33.40 22.91 -11.74
C ALA A 578 34.49 23.96 -12.03
N VAL A 579 35.08 24.58 -11.01
CA VAL A 579 36.21 25.51 -11.11
C VAL A 579 37.55 24.79 -10.87
N ALA A 580 37.53 23.52 -10.43
CA ALA A 580 38.70 22.69 -10.17
C ALA A 580 38.95 21.60 -11.22
N GLN A 581 38.27 21.63 -12.36
CA GLN A 581 38.55 20.90 -13.60
C GLN A 581 38.75 21.92 -14.72
#